data_abd48ca3fafec8a9932ec4a4b6da3487
#
_entry.id   abd48ca3fafec8a9932ec4a4b6da3487
#
_cell.length_a   1.000
_cell.length_b   1.000
_cell.length_c   1.000
_cell.angle_alpha   90.00
_cell.angle_beta   90.00
_cell.angle_gamma   90.00
#
_symmetry.space_group_name_H-M   'P 1'
#
loop_
_entity.id
_entity.type
_entity.pdbx_description
1 polymer ?
#
loop_
_entity_poly.entity_id
_entity_poly.type
_entity_poly.pdbx_seq_one_letter_code
_entity_poly.pdbx_strand_id
1 'polypeptide(L)'
;EAVAKAEPDGYTLGLIQIGNVAINPYVYPDMTFDPFTDLVPVAPLTSSAILVVANAKVPASDLRELIALAKREPGKLSYGSSGNGTAPHLAGEMFKAAAGIDILHVPYRGAGPAVNDTVGGHVQLTFVGLGPVRSPAEAGLLKILAVAQSGRLKSAPQVPTSAEAGLPGYEFVTWFGIVAPKGTPAPVIAKLVQHIHAMQ
;
A
#
# COMPACT_ATOMS: atom_id res chain seq x y z
N GLU A 1 16.51 7.05 -7.34
CA GLU A 1 17.69 7.41 -8.15
C GLU A 1 18.23 8.79 -7.77
N ALA A 2 17.44 9.89 -7.86
CA ALA A 2 17.90 11.24 -7.54
C ALA A 2 18.60 11.33 -6.16
N VAL A 3 18.03 10.74 -5.13
CA VAL A 3 18.62 10.72 -3.78
C VAL A 3 19.91 9.90 -3.74
N ALA A 4 19.97 8.73 -4.39
CA ALA A 4 21.15 7.87 -4.41
C ALA A 4 22.36 8.51 -5.08
N LYS A 5 22.13 9.49 -5.97
CA LYS A 5 23.17 10.23 -6.71
C LYS A 5 23.43 11.64 -6.16
N ALA A 6 22.74 12.03 -5.10
CA ALA A 6 22.90 13.36 -4.49
C ALA A 6 24.16 13.42 -3.61
N GLU A 7 24.64 14.64 -3.35
CA GLU A 7 25.72 14.89 -2.40
C GLU A 7 25.33 14.43 -1.00
N PRO A 8 26.19 13.71 -0.26
CA PRO A 8 25.88 13.16 1.05
C PRO A 8 26.07 14.20 2.18
N ASP A 9 25.54 15.40 1.99
CA ASP A 9 25.67 16.54 2.90
C ASP A 9 24.51 16.67 3.91
N GLY A 10 23.44 15.84 3.75
CA GLY A 10 22.26 15.83 4.60
C GLY A 10 21.15 16.79 4.18
N TYR A 11 21.30 17.52 3.08
CA TYR A 11 20.26 18.42 2.56
C TYR A 11 19.35 17.75 1.53
N THR A 12 19.76 16.61 0.97
CA THR A 12 18.90 15.79 0.10
C THR A 12 18.49 14.53 0.82
N LEU A 13 17.19 14.37 1.03
CA LEU A 13 16.61 13.20 1.69
C LEU A 13 15.56 12.55 0.79
N GLY A 14 15.36 11.25 0.94
CA GLY A 14 14.33 10.50 0.24
C GLY A 14 13.23 10.02 1.16
N LEU A 15 11.98 10.22 0.77
CA LEU A 15 10.86 9.48 1.34
C LEU A 15 10.72 8.17 0.56
N ILE A 16 10.84 7.06 1.26
CA ILE A 16 10.70 5.72 0.67
C ILE A 16 9.58 4.93 1.32
N GLN A 17 9.11 3.95 0.61
CA GLN A 17 8.15 2.96 1.08
C GLN A 17 8.66 1.55 0.80
N ILE A 18 7.95 0.54 1.33
CA ILE A 18 8.28 -0.87 1.17
C ILE A 18 8.54 -1.26 -0.31
N GLY A 19 7.75 -0.70 -1.24
CA GLY A 19 7.91 -0.95 -2.67
C GLY A 19 9.28 -0.58 -3.21
N ASN A 20 9.87 0.53 -2.74
CA ASN A 20 11.16 1.01 -3.24
C ASN A 20 12.33 0.09 -2.88
N VAL A 21 12.26 -0.60 -1.75
CA VAL A 21 13.37 -1.45 -1.26
C VAL A 21 13.09 -2.94 -1.37
N ALA A 22 11.86 -3.39 -1.18
CA ALA A 22 11.54 -4.81 -1.12
C ALA A 22 10.87 -5.36 -2.39
N ILE A 23 10.40 -4.51 -3.30
CA ILE A 23 9.66 -4.95 -4.50
C ILE A 23 10.39 -4.52 -5.77
N ASN A 24 10.73 -3.24 -5.91
CA ASN A 24 11.29 -2.69 -7.14
C ASN A 24 12.58 -3.41 -7.62
N PRO A 25 13.52 -3.83 -6.75
CA PRO A 25 14.70 -4.58 -7.20
C PRO A 25 14.39 -5.88 -7.94
N TYR A 26 13.21 -6.47 -7.69
CA TYR A 26 12.76 -7.71 -8.33
C TYR A 26 11.84 -7.49 -9.54
N VAL A 27 11.24 -6.30 -9.66
CA VAL A 27 10.27 -5.97 -10.72
C VAL A 27 10.92 -5.16 -11.84
N TYR A 28 11.94 -4.38 -11.52
CA TYR A 28 12.65 -3.51 -12.48
C TYR A 28 14.11 -3.96 -12.62
N PRO A 29 14.44 -4.80 -13.63
CA PRO A 29 15.81 -5.33 -13.81
C PRO A 29 16.85 -4.24 -14.14
N ASP A 30 16.41 -3.13 -14.71
CA ASP A 30 17.29 -2.03 -15.15
C ASP A 30 17.37 -0.89 -14.11
N MET A 31 17.27 -1.19 -12.82
CA MET A 31 17.47 -0.19 -11.78
C MET A 31 18.91 0.33 -11.80
N THR A 32 19.05 1.66 -11.82
CA THR A 32 20.35 2.35 -11.90
C THR A 32 21.00 2.60 -10.53
N PHE A 33 20.41 2.10 -9.46
CA PHE A 33 20.89 2.16 -8.08
C PHE A 33 20.40 0.95 -7.29
N ASP A 34 21.14 0.59 -6.25
CA ASP A 34 20.74 -0.46 -5.30
C ASP A 34 20.26 0.21 -4.00
N PRO A 35 18.97 0.05 -3.61
CA PRO A 35 18.45 0.69 -2.41
C PRO A 35 19.12 0.22 -1.12
N PHE A 36 19.76 -0.94 -1.11
CA PHE A 36 20.45 -1.49 0.08
C PHE A 36 21.87 -0.97 0.25
N THR A 37 22.54 -0.61 -0.84
CA THR A 37 23.92 -0.18 -0.81
C THR A 37 24.13 1.32 -1.05
N ASP A 38 23.21 1.99 -1.76
CA ASP A 38 23.34 3.38 -2.17
C ASP A 38 22.55 4.37 -1.29
N LEU A 39 21.75 3.84 -0.36
CA LEU A 39 20.96 4.63 0.57
C LEU A 39 21.28 4.26 2.02
N VAL A 40 21.23 5.26 2.89
CA VAL A 40 21.35 5.07 4.35
C VAL A 40 19.98 5.31 4.99
N PRO A 41 19.41 4.34 5.72
CA PRO A 41 18.18 4.56 6.47
C PRO A 41 18.40 5.60 7.59
N VAL A 42 17.49 6.56 7.67
CA VAL A 42 17.49 7.60 8.72
C VAL A 42 16.48 7.25 9.80
N ALA A 43 15.19 7.22 9.48
CA ALA A 43 14.14 6.88 10.45
C ALA A 43 12.88 6.36 9.77
N PRO A 44 12.13 5.44 10.41
CA PRO A 44 10.75 5.18 10.04
C PRO A 44 9.88 6.39 10.39
N LEU A 45 8.89 6.70 9.55
CA LEU A 45 7.94 7.78 9.80
C LEU A 45 6.58 7.28 10.24
N THR A 46 6.03 6.34 9.50
CA THR A 46 4.68 5.82 9.74
C THR A 46 4.51 4.44 9.12
N SER A 47 3.56 3.69 9.66
CA SER A 47 3.04 2.47 9.05
C SER A 47 1.55 2.63 8.79
N SER A 48 1.06 1.97 7.75
CA SER A 48 -0.36 1.98 7.38
C SER A 48 -0.77 0.59 6.92
N ALA A 49 -1.84 0.09 7.51
CA ALA A 49 -2.45 -1.13 7.00
C ALA A 49 -3.18 -0.85 5.70
N ILE A 50 -3.18 -1.84 4.80
CA ILE A 50 -3.95 -1.80 3.58
C ILE A 50 -5.37 -2.31 3.87
N LEU A 51 -6.34 -1.64 3.26
CA LEU A 51 -7.75 -2.03 3.29
C LEU A 51 -8.12 -2.74 1.98
N VAL A 52 -9.01 -3.71 2.08
CA VAL A 52 -9.73 -4.25 0.92
C VAL A 52 -10.99 -3.43 0.74
N VAL A 53 -11.07 -2.69 -0.34
CA VAL A 53 -12.15 -1.74 -0.62
C VAL A 53 -12.85 -2.10 -1.91
N ALA A 54 -14.18 -2.10 -1.89
CA ALA A 54 -15.02 -2.38 -3.06
C ALA A 54 -15.91 -1.18 -3.41
N ASN A 55 -16.22 -1.01 -4.68
CA ASN A 55 -17.31 -0.13 -5.12
C ASN A 55 -18.63 -0.57 -4.49
N ALA A 56 -19.48 0.38 -4.10
CA ALA A 56 -20.76 0.10 -3.44
C ALA A 56 -21.70 -0.80 -4.27
N LYS A 57 -21.59 -0.77 -5.61
CA LYS A 57 -22.42 -1.55 -6.53
C LYS A 57 -21.98 -2.99 -6.67
N VAL A 58 -20.79 -3.38 -6.17
CA VAL A 58 -20.35 -4.78 -6.18
C VAL A 58 -21.33 -5.59 -5.33
N PRO A 59 -21.92 -6.69 -5.82
CA PRO A 59 -22.92 -7.48 -5.10
C PRO A 59 -22.23 -8.40 -4.07
N ALA A 60 -21.54 -7.78 -3.12
CA ALA A 60 -20.90 -8.41 -1.97
C ALA A 60 -20.93 -7.41 -0.81
N SER A 61 -21.42 -7.82 0.34
CA SER A 61 -21.54 -6.99 1.56
C SER A 61 -20.37 -7.17 2.51
N ASP A 62 -19.64 -8.27 2.38
CA ASP A 62 -18.46 -8.60 3.17
C ASP A 62 -17.36 -9.27 2.32
N LEU A 63 -16.21 -9.58 2.95
CA LEU A 63 -15.06 -10.16 2.27
C LEU A 63 -15.33 -11.59 1.78
N ARG A 64 -16.12 -12.38 2.52
CA ARG A 64 -16.45 -13.76 2.13
C ARG A 64 -17.31 -13.77 0.88
N GLU A 65 -18.32 -12.90 0.82
CA GLU A 65 -19.16 -12.74 -0.36
C GLU A 65 -18.37 -12.24 -1.58
N LEU A 66 -17.43 -11.32 -1.37
CA LEU A 66 -16.53 -10.87 -2.42
C LEU A 66 -15.68 -12.02 -2.98
N ILE A 67 -15.06 -12.81 -2.10
CA ILE A 67 -14.26 -13.97 -2.51
C ILE A 67 -15.13 -15.01 -3.24
N ALA A 68 -16.34 -15.27 -2.73
CA ALA A 68 -17.28 -16.18 -3.39
C ALA A 68 -17.71 -15.68 -4.78
N LEU A 69 -17.95 -14.38 -4.94
CA LEU A 69 -18.25 -13.75 -6.22
C LEU A 69 -17.08 -13.91 -7.20
N ALA A 70 -15.88 -13.57 -6.78
CA ALA A 70 -14.68 -13.67 -7.61
C ALA A 70 -14.38 -15.12 -8.06
N LYS A 71 -14.67 -16.12 -7.20
CA LYS A 71 -14.54 -17.54 -7.55
C LYS A 71 -15.59 -18.01 -8.57
N ARG A 72 -16.81 -17.46 -8.53
CA ARG A 72 -17.85 -17.78 -9.53
C ARG A 72 -17.59 -17.12 -10.87
N GLU A 73 -16.92 -15.99 -10.88
CA GLU A 73 -16.71 -15.15 -12.06
C GLU A 73 -15.23 -14.79 -12.22
N PRO A 74 -14.34 -15.79 -12.48
CA PRO A 74 -12.91 -15.55 -12.61
C PRO A 74 -12.61 -14.56 -13.74
N GLY A 75 -11.71 -13.61 -13.48
CA GLY A 75 -11.29 -12.58 -14.43
C GLY A 75 -12.33 -11.47 -14.69
N LYS A 76 -13.53 -11.50 -14.07
CA LYS A 76 -14.56 -10.46 -14.26
C LYS A 76 -14.38 -9.23 -13.39
N LEU A 77 -13.88 -9.42 -12.18
CA LEU A 77 -13.57 -8.30 -11.29
C LEU A 77 -12.19 -7.74 -11.61
N SER A 78 -12.02 -6.45 -11.40
CA SER A 78 -10.74 -5.78 -11.53
C SER A 78 -10.42 -4.95 -10.27
N TYR A 79 -9.13 -4.72 -10.03
CA TYR A 79 -8.70 -3.83 -8.97
C TYR A 79 -7.71 -2.79 -9.46
N GLY A 80 -7.87 -1.56 -8.94
CA GLY A 80 -6.97 -0.45 -9.18
C GLY A 80 -5.83 -0.42 -8.16
N SER A 81 -4.61 -0.13 -8.62
CA SER A 81 -3.44 0.12 -7.77
C SER A 81 -2.79 1.46 -8.11
N SER A 82 -1.86 1.89 -7.26
CA SER A 82 -1.06 3.11 -7.51
C SER A 82 0.02 2.93 -8.59
N GLY A 83 0.05 1.80 -9.28
CA GLY A 83 0.99 1.44 -10.33
C GLY A 83 1.72 0.13 -10.04
N ASN A 84 2.42 -0.39 -11.06
CA ASN A 84 3.20 -1.62 -10.95
C ASN A 84 4.31 -1.47 -9.89
N GLY A 85 4.56 -2.54 -9.11
CA GLY A 85 5.58 -2.56 -8.06
C GLY A 85 5.25 -1.74 -6.80
N THR A 86 4.04 -1.16 -6.70
CA THR A 86 3.60 -0.43 -5.51
C THR A 86 3.01 -1.36 -4.45
N ALA A 87 2.93 -0.90 -3.19
CA ALA A 87 2.31 -1.64 -2.11
C ALA A 87 0.85 -2.07 -2.41
N PRO A 88 -0.03 -1.21 -2.98
CA PRO A 88 -1.36 -1.62 -3.43
C PRO A 88 -1.37 -2.73 -4.49
N HIS A 89 -0.42 -2.72 -5.42
CA HIS A 89 -0.30 -3.80 -6.41
C HIS A 89 0.04 -5.14 -5.73
N LEU A 90 1.08 -5.15 -4.90
CA LEU A 90 1.49 -6.38 -4.20
C LEU A 90 0.42 -6.87 -3.24
N ALA A 91 -0.27 -5.97 -2.53
CA ALA A 91 -1.39 -6.32 -1.66
C ALA A 91 -2.52 -7.01 -2.43
N GLY A 92 -2.83 -6.53 -3.64
CA GLY A 92 -3.81 -7.16 -4.54
C GLY A 92 -3.37 -8.54 -5.00
N GLU A 93 -2.13 -8.71 -5.42
CA GLU A 93 -1.60 -10.02 -5.85
C GLU A 93 -1.53 -11.02 -4.68
N MET A 94 -1.12 -10.57 -3.48
CA MET A 94 -1.17 -11.41 -2.28
C MET A 94 -2.61 -11.79 -1.90
N PHE A 95 -3.57 -10.87 -2.08
CA PHE A 95 -4.99 -11.16 -1.85
C PHE A 95 -5.50 -12.23 -2.84
N LYS A 96 -5.15 -12.13 -4.13
CA LYS A 96 -5.47 -13.14 -5.13
C LYS A 96 -4.94 -14.51 -4.71
N ALA A 97 -3.68 -14.57 -4.33
CA ALA A 97 -3.04 -15.82 -3.92
C ALA A 97 -3.66 -16.41 -2.64
N ALA A 98 -3.89 -15.58 -1.61
CA ALA A 98 -4.46 -16.02 -0.34
C ALA A 98 -5.91 -16.49 -0.46
N ALA A 99 -6.72 -15.82 -1.29
CA ALA A 99 -8.12 -16.15 -1.51
C ALA A 99 -8.34 -17.22 -2.59
N GLY A 100 -7.32 -17.54 -3.40
CA GLY A 100 -7.43 -18.45 -4.55
C GLY A 100 -8.42 -17.93 -5.59
N ILE A 101 -8.31 -16.66 -5.98
CA ILE A 101 -9.19 -15.96 -6.92
C ILE A 101 -8.42 -15.35 -8.07
N ASP A 102 -9.12 -15.12 -9.19
CA ASP A 102 -8.61 -14.41 -10.35
C ASP A 102 -9.35 -13.08 -10.51
N ILE A 103 -8.64 -11.96 -10.33
CA ILE A 103 -9.10 -10.60 -10.57
C ILE A 103 -8.03 -9.81 -11.35
N LEU A 104 -8.45 -8.93 -12.24
CA LEU A 104 -7.57 -8.21 -13.16
C LEU A 104 -6.92 -7.00 -12.47
N HIS A 105 -5.62 -6.83 -12.63
CA HIS A 105 -4.91 -5.64 -12.16
C HIS A 105 -4.99 -4.50 -13.18
N VAL A 106 -5.32 -3.29 -12.71
CA VAL A 106 -5.32 -2.04 -13.49
C VAL A 106 -4.40 -1.04 -12.79
N PRO A 107 -3.20 -0.75 -13.36
CA PRO A 107 -2.26 0.19 -12.78
C PRO A 107 -2.64 1.64 -13.09
N TYR A 108 -2.62 2.50 -12.07
CA TYR A 108 -2.81 3.95 -12.19
C TYR A 108 -1.56 4.73 -11.81
N ARG A 109 -1.54 6.02 -12.10
CA ARG A 109 -0.45 6.94 -11.70
C ARG A 109 -0.72 7.51 -10.29
N GLY A 110 -0.84 6.63 -9.29
CA GLY A 110 -1.07 7.00 -7.89
C GLY A 110 -2.42 6.51 -7.34
N ALA A 111 -2.61 6.66 -6.02
CA ALA A 111 -3.81 6.18 -5.31
C ALA A 111 -5.08 6.97 -5.67
N GLY A 112 -4.96 8.30 -5.88
CA GLY A 112 -6.12 9.16 -6.18
C GLY A 112 -6.91 8.70 -7.39
N PRO A 113 -6.30 8.59 -8.59
CA PRO A 113 -6.97 8.08 -9.78
C PRO A 113 -7.58 6.67 -9.59
N ALA A 114 -6.87 5.76 -8.93
CA ALA A 114 -7.38 4.41 -8.66
C ALA A 114 -8.64 4.44 -7.79
N VAL A 115 -8.66 5.25 -6.73
CA VAL A 115 -9.82 5.42 -5.86
C VAL A 115 -10.99 6.06 -6.62
N ASN A 116 -10.74 7.11 -7.42
CA ASN A 116 -11.78 7.75 -8.23
C ASN A 116 -12.43 6.78 -9.20
N ASP A 117 -11.66 5.97 -9.88
CA ASP A 117 -12.18 4.95 -10.80
C ASP A 117 -12.89 3.81 -10.07
N THR A 118 -12.46 3.50 -8.83
CA THR A 118 -13.22 2.57 -7.98
C THR A 118 -14.56 3.18 -7.57
N VAL A 119 -14.63 4.46 -7.21
CA VAL A 119 -15.88 5.18 -6.91
C VAL A 119 -16.79 5.21 -8.15
N GLY A 120 -16.23 5.46 -9.33
CA GLY A 120 -16.95 5.46 -10.61
C GLY A 120 -17.45 4.06 -11.03
N GLY A 121 -16.86 2.99 -10.51
CA GLY A 121 -17.17 1.61 -10.88
C GLY A 121 -16.43 1.11 -12.12
N HIS A 122 -15.44 1.86 -12.61
CA HIS A 122 -14.58 1.46 -13.72
C HIS A 122 -13.67 0.28 -13.35
N VAL A 123 -13.24 0.23 -12.09
CA VAL A 123 -12.67 -0.95 -11.43
C VAL A 123 -13.52 -1.26 -10.19
N GLN A 124 -13.63 -2.53 -9.84
CA GLN A 124 -14.52 -2.98 -8.76
C GLN A 124 -13.89 -2.85 -7.40
N LEU A 125 -12.55 -2.96 -7.31
CA LEU A 125 -11.81 -3.02 -6.06
C LEU A 125 -10.62 -2.05 -6.06
N THR A 126 -10.14 -1.71 -4.87
CA THR A 126 -8.81 -1.11 -4.66
C THR A 126 -8.23 -1.56 -3.33
N PHE A 127 -6.90 -1.59 -3.26
CA PHE A 127 -6.13 -1.90 -2.07
C PHE A 127 -5.38 -0.64 -1.65
N VAL A 128 -5.76 -0.02 -0.55
CA VAL A 128 -5.25 1.31 -0.18
C VAL A 128 -5.39 1.56 1.31
N GLY A 129 -4.64 2.53 1.86
CA GLY A 129 -4.82 3.00 3.24
C GLY A 129 -6.15 3.74 3.45
N LEU A 130 -6.51 3.98 4.70
CA LEU A 130 -7.83 4.56 5.07
C LEU A 130 -8.04 6.00 4.56
N GLY A 131 -6.98 6.82 4.50
CA GLY A 131 -7.12 8.25 4.19
C GLY A 131 -7.93 8.54 2.92
N PRO A 132 -7.52 8.04 1.74
CA PRO A 132 -8.19 8.32 0.48
C PRO A 132 -9.62 7.78 0.35
N VAL A 133 -10.00 6.77 1.13
CA VAL A 133 -11.31 6.08 1.01
C VAL A 133 -12.30 6.40 2.13
N ARG A 134 -11.88 7.12 3.17
CA ARG A 134 -12.73 7.45 4.30
C ARG A 134 -14.00 8.18 3.87
N SER A 135 -13.86 9.37 3.27
CA SER A 135 -15.02 10.17 2.84
C SER A 135 -15.90 9.48 1.79
N PRO A 136 -15.35 8.82 0.74
CA PRO A 136 -16.18 8.01 -0.16
C PRO A 136 -16.92 6.86 0.50
N ALA A 137 -16.34 6.22 1.52
CA ALA A 137 -17.01 5.16 2.27
C ALA A 137 -18.12 5.72 3.18
N GLU A 138 -17.87 6.83 3.87
CA GLU A 138 -18.88 7.53 4.67
C GLU A 138 -20.05 8.03 3.80
N ALA A 139 -19.78 8.41 2.56
CA ALA A 139 -20.79 8.77 1.57
C ALA A 139 -21.53 7.56 0.94
N GLY A 140 -21.19 6.33 1.32
CA GLY A 140 -21.80 5.11 0.79
C GLY A 140 -21.42 4.77 -0.65
N LEU A 141 -20.38 5.39 -1.20
CA LEU A 141 -19.88 5.13 -2.56
C LEU A 141 -18.91 3.95 -2.62
N LEU A 142 -18.26 3.64 -1.50
CA LEU A 142 -17.34 2.51 -1.33
C LEU A 142 -17.74 1.70 -0.09
N LYS A 143 -17.35 0.43 -0.09
CA LYS A 143 -17.43 -0.50 1.06
C LYS A 143 -16.03 -0.89 1.48
N ILE A 144 -15.69 -0.70 2.75
CA ILE A 144 -14.43 -1.20 3.32
C ILE A 144 -14.73 -2.59 3.90
N LEU A 145 -14.21 -3.64 3.28
CA LEU A 145 -14.56 -5.01 3.59
C LEU A 145 -13.66 -5.63 4.66
N ALA A 146 -12.40 -5.24 4.70
CA ALA A 146 -11.45 -5.70 5.72
C ALA A 146 -10.22 -4.80 5.80
N VAL A 147 -9.49 -4.90 6.91
CA VAL A 147 -8.13 -4.39 7.07
C VAL A 147 -7.14 -5.56 7.08
N ALA A 148 -6.09 -5.47 6.27
CA ALA A 148 -5.09 -6.52 6.12
C ALA A 148 -4.01 -6.44 7.23
N GLN A 149 -4.41 -6.64 8.47
CA GLN A 149 -3.51 -6.72 9.64
C GLN A 149 -4.14 -7.55 10.76
N SER A 150 -3.35 -7.90 11.78
CA SER A 150 -3.78 -8.76 12.90
C SER A 150 -4.79 -8.11 13.86
N GLY A 151 -4.82 -6.77 13.94
CA GLY A 151 -5.76 -6.01 14.79
C GLY A 151 -6.57 -4.99 14.01
N ARG A 152 -7.74 -4.60 14.53
CA ARG A 152 -8.56 -3.56 13.91
C ARG A 152 -7.89 -2.19 14.01
N LEU A 153 -8.16 -1.32 13.05
CA LEU A 153 -7.70 0.07 13.09
C LEU A 153 -8.40 0.84 14.21
N LYS A 154 -7.64 1.53 15.07
CA LYS A 154 -8.22 2.43 16.08
C LYS A 154 -9.08 3.53 15.47
N SER A 155 -8.70 4.00 14.27
CA SER A 155 -9.41 5.05 13.51
C SER A 155 -10.61 4.55 12.71
N ALA A 156 -10.84 3.22 12.64
CA ALA A 156 -11.97 2.58 12.00
C ALA A 156 -12.27 1.21 12.68
N PRO A 157 -12.68 1.20 13.96
CA PRO A 157 -12.84 -0.04 14.73
C PRO A 157 -13.98 -0.94 14.23
N GLN A 158 -14.90 -0.39 13.44
CA GLN A 158 -16.00 -1.14 12.81
C GLN A 158 -15.53 -2.03 11.65
N VAL A 159 -14.34 -1.75 11.06
CA VAL A 159 -13.80 -2.54 9.95
C VAL A 159 -13.15 -3.81 10.52
N PRO A 160 -13.59 -5.01 10.10
CA PRO A 160 -13.00 -6.25 10.58
C PRO A 160 -11.58 -6.43 10.01
N THR A 161 -10.76 -7.22 10.72
CA THR A 161 -9.51 -7.71 10.16
C THR A 161 -9.80 -8.74 9.06
N SER A 162 -8.82 -8.97 8.18
CA SER A 162 -8.92 -10.02 7.15
C SER A 162 -9.22 -11.40 7.77
N ALA A 163 -8.63 -11.72 8.92
CA ALA A 163 -8.87 -12.97 9.64
C ALA A 163 -10.31 -13.05 10.15
N GLU A 164 -10.84 -12.01 10.80
CA GLU A 164 -12.25 -11.94 11.23
C GLU A 164 -13.22 -12.01 10.05
N ALA A 165 -12.85 -11.42 8.92
CA ALA A 165 -13.62 -11.44 7.68
C ALA A 165 -13.49 -12.75 6.87
N GLY A 166 -12.77 -13.76 7.38
CA GLY A 166 -12.72 -15.11 6.81
C GLY A 166 -11.51 -15.37 5.87
N LEU A 167 -10.51 -14.51 5.89
CA LEU A 167 -9.25 -14.71 5.16
C LEU A 167 -8.05 -14.62 6.13
N PRO A 168 -7.85 -15.62 7.01
CA PRO A 168 -6.70 -15.66 7.90
C PRO A 168 -5.40 -15.76 7.10
N GLY A 169 -4.34 -15.14 7.62
CA GLY A 169 -3.01 -15.14 6.96
C GLY A 169 -2.83 -14.10 5.85
N TYR A 170 -3.89 -13.37 5.47
CA TYR A 170 -3.74 -12.21 4.60
C TYR A 170 -3.46 -10.97 5.43
N GLU A 171 -2.19 -10.62 5.53
CA GLU A 171 -1.72 -9.41 6.21
C GLU A 171 -0.79 -8.63 5.30
N PHE A 172 -1.01 -7.33 5.21
CA PHE A 172 -0.17 -6.42 4.44
C PHE A 172 -0.12 -5.04 5.10
N VAL A 173 1.02 -4.72 5.68
CA VAL A 173 1.30 -3.40 6.27
C VAL A 173 2.37 -2.73 5.44
N THR A 174 2.07 -1.54 4.94
CA THR A 174 3.07 -0.68 4.30
C THR A 174 3.68 0.26 5.32
N TRP A 175 4.90 0.70 5.06
CA TRP A 175 5.59 1.68 5.88
C TRP A 175 6.26 2.73 5.01
N PHE A 176 6.48 3.88 5.60
CA PHE A 176 7.23 4.99 5.01
C PHE A 176 8.40 5.33 5.91
N GLY A 177 9.52 5.68 5.32
CA GLY A 177 10.73 6.06 6.04
C GLY A 177 11.54 7.08 5.26
N ILE A 178 12.45 7.73 5.98
CA ILE A 178 13.43 8.66 5.41
C ILE A 178 14.74 7.92 5.18
N VAL A 179 15.35 8.20 4.03
CA VAL A 179 16.70 7.77 3.68
C VAL A 179 17.54 8.97 3.25
N ALA A 180 18.84 8.84 3.38
CA ALA A 180 19.86 9.76 2.89
C ALA A 180 20.77 9.06 1.86
N PRO A 181 21.54 9.79 1.04
CA PRO A 181 22.58 9.24 0.18
C PRO A 181 23.62 8.47 1.00
N LYS A 182 24.20 7.43 0.39
CA LYS A 182 25.38 6.74 0.92
C LYS A 182 26.51 7.74 1.22
N GLY A 183 27.18 7.57 2.36
CA GLY A 183 28.26 8.44 2.77
C GLY A 183 27.84 9.67 3.56
N THR A 184 26.54 9.89 3.79
CA THR A 184 26.08 10.96 4.68
C THR A 184 26.69 10.78 6.07
N PRO A 185 27.37 11.81 6.64
CA PRO A 185 28.11 11.68 7.90
C PRO A 185 27.21 11.26 9.08
N ALA A 186 27.71 10.36 9.92
CA ALA A 186 26.96 9.86 11.08
C ALA A 186 26.41 10.95 12.01
N PRO A 187 27.11 12.06 12.30
CA PRO A 187 26.55 13.15 13.10
C PRO A 187 25.33 13.83 12.45
N VAL A 188 25.31 13.92 11.11
CA VAL A 188 24.17 14.47 10.36
C VAL A 188 22.98 13.53 10.49
N ILE A 189 23.19 12.22 10.27
CA ILE A 189 22.14 11.20 10.44
C ILE A 189 21.58 11.25 11.88
N ALA A 190 22.45 11.29 12.90
CA ALA A 190 22.01 11.34 14.31
C ALA A 190 21.14 12.58 14.60
N LYS A 191 21.50 13.75 14.05
CA LYS A 191 20.72 14.98 14.21
C LYS A 191 19.35 14.87 13.52
N LEU A 192 19.30 14.31 12.31
CA LEU A 192 18.04 14.08 11.58
C LEU A 192 17.12 13.12 12.37
N VAL A 193 17.65 12.01 12.85
CA VAL A 193 16.91 11.03 13.68
C VAL A 193 16.34 11.71 14.93
N GLN A 194 17.14 12.50 15.64
CA GLN A 194 16.69 13.22 16.83
C GLN A 194 15.50 14.15 16.54
N HIS A 195 15.57 14.92 15.43
CA HIS A 195 14.48 15.82 15.07
C HIS A 195 13.23 15.08 14.59
N ILE A 196 13.37 13.98 13.82
CA ILE A 196 12.23 13.18 13.39
C ILE A 196 11.51 12.55 14.59
N HIS A 197 12.24 11.98 15.54
CA HIS A 197 11.63 11.39 16.75
C HIS A 197 10.93 12.43 17.63
N ALA A 198 11.42 13.69 17.65
CA ALA A 198 10.77 14.75 18.39
C ALA A 198 9.42 15.22 17.78
N MET A 199 9.11 14.80 16.53
CA MET A 199 7.85 15.11 15.84
C MET A 199 6.81 13.97 15.92
N GLN A 200 7.20 12.80 16.42
CA GLN A 200 6.33 11.62 16.58
C GLN A 200 5.69 11.57 17.97
#